data_497b4649b51e7470a696fa86bbece489
#
_entry.id   497b4649b51e7470a696fa86bbece489
#
_cell.length_a   1.000
_cell.length_b   1.000
_cell.length_c   1.000
_cell.angle_alpha   90.00
_cell.angle_beta   90.00
_cell.angle_gamma   90.00
#
_symmetry.space_group_name_H-M   'P 1'
#
loop_
_entity.id
_entity.type
_entity.pdbx_description
1 polymer ?
#
loop_
_entity_poly.entity_id
_entity_poly.type
_entity_poly.pdbx_seq_one_letter_code
_entity_poly.pdbx_strand_id
1 'polypeptide(L)'
;VFPTTDPNVRILIIRATDVPTYVQYGGADLGVTGKDVLMEHGGDGLYEPLDLNISRCRLMTAGKKGEQPSAGRIRVATKFVNLARRYYAAQGRQADIIKLYGAMELAPILNLADEIVDIVDTGNTLKANGLEPRELIDHISSRLVVNRASMKMKHGQINPIIEKMSAAVERRRDS
;
A
#
# COMPACT_ATOMS: atom_id res chain seq x y z
N VAL A 1 -11.20 15.24 -13.94
CA VAL A 1 -10.46 14.71 -15.11
C VAL A 1 -9.74 15.86 -15.77
N PHE A 2 -8.45 15.70 -16.01
CA PHE A 2 -7.59 16.77 -16.55
C PHE A 2 -7.03 16.34 -17.91
N PRO A 3 -7.02 17.22 -18.90
CA PRO A 3 -6.33 16.98 -20.16
C PRO A 3 -4.81 17.04 -19.94
N THR A 4 -4.07 16.43 -20.84
CA THR A 4 -2.60 16.55 -20.90
C THR A 4 -2.17 17.15 -22.23
N THR A 5 -0.86 17.31 -22.43
CA THR A 5 -0.30 17.72 -23.73
C THR A 5 -0.45 16.64 -24.81
N ASP A 6 -0.67 15.39 -24.41
CA ASP A 6 -1.04 14.31 -25.33
C ASP A 6 -2.58 14.18 -25.34
N PRO A 7 -3.25 14.42 -26.48
CA PRO A 7 -4.72 14.38 -26.57
C PRO A 7 -5.31 12.99 -26.28
N ASN A 8 -4.50 11.94 -26.35
CA ASN A 8 -4.91 10.57 -26.06
C ASN A 8 -4.78 10.19 -24.57
N VAL A 9 -4.19 11.07 -23.75
CA VAL A 9 -3.95 10.84 -22.33
C VAL A 9 -4.73 11.83 -21.48
N ARG A 10 -5.52 11.31 -20.56
CA ARG A 10 -6.24 12.09 -19.54
C ARG A 10 -5.84 11.63 -18.16
N ILE A 11 -5.75 12.55 -17.22
CA ILE A 11 -5.42 12.28 -15.82
C ILE A 11 -6.67 12.37 -14.97
N LEU A 12 -6.89 11.34 -14.16
CA LEU A 12 -7.90 11.28 -13.12
C LEU A 12 -7.24 11.35 -11.76
N ILE A 13 -7.60 12.32 -10.92
CA ILE A 13 -7.10 12.42 -9.54
C ILE A 13 -8.18 11.90 -8.61
N ILE A 14 -7.86 10.83 -7.89
CA ILE A 14 -8.74 10.14 -6.95
C ILE A 14 -7.93 9.74 -5.71
N ARG A 15 -8.60 9.21 -4.69
CA ARG A 15 -7.93 8.65 -3.51
C ARG A 15 -7.09 7.44 -3.89
N ALA A 16 -5.89 7.34 -3.33
CA ALA A 16 -4.97 6.24 -3.62
C ALA A 16 -5.59 4.86 -3.35
N THR A 17 -6.45 4.76 -2.33
CA THR A 17 -7.17 3.53 -1.97
C THR A 17 -8.18 3.07 -3.03
N ASP A 18 -8.67 3.98 -3.86
CA ASP A 18 -9.66 3.68 -4.90
C ASP A 18 -8.99 3.35 -6.26
N VAL A 19 -7.73 3.71 -6.44
CA VAL A 19 -7.00 3.51 -7.70
C VAL A 19 -7.06 2.06 -8.20
N PRO A 20 -6.77 1.02 -7.39
CA PRO A 20 -6.84 -0.36 -7.87
C PRO A 20 -8.21 -0.74 -8.41
N THR A 21 -9.28 -0.32 -7.73
CA THR A 21 -10.66 -0.59 -8.14
C THR A 21 -10.99 0.10 -9.46
N TYR A 22 -10.65 1.38 -9.62
CA TYR A 22 -10.86 2.09 -10.89
C TYR A 22 -10.13 1.45 -12.06
N VAL A 23 -8.89 1.00 -11.84
CA VAL A 23 -8.12 0.31 -12.89
C VAL A 23 -8.68 -1.09 -13.14
N GLN A 24 -9.03 -1.85 -12.11
CA GLN A 24 -9.59 -3.19 -12.22
C GLN A 24 -10.85 -3.22 -13.10
N TYR A 25 -11.76 -2.27 -12.87
CA TYR A 25 -13.04 -2.21 -13.60
C TYR A 25 -13.01 -1.35 -14.87
N GLY A 26 -11.84 -0.89 -15.30
CA GLY A 26 -11.67 -0.18 -16.56
C GLY A 26 -12.10 1.28 -16.53
N GLY A 27 -12.32 1.86 -15.35
CA GLY A 27 -12.53 3.31 -15.17
C GLY A 27 -11.28 4.13 -15.49
N ALA A 28 -10.12 3.48 -15.40
CA ALA A 28 -8.84 3.96 -15.91
C ALA A 28 -8.05 2.79 -16.49
N ASP A 29 -7.20 3.06 -17.49
CA ASP A 29 -6.36 2.05 -18.12
C ASP A 29 -5.10 1.76 -17.29
N LEU A 30 -4.54 2.81 -16.67
CA LEU A 30 -3.38 2.76 -15.79
C LEU A 30 -3.68 3.49 -14.48
N GLY A 31 -2.92 3.17 -13.45
CA GLY A 31 -2.99 3.87 -12.17
C GLY A 31 -1.66 3.85 -11.43
N VAL A 32 -1.49 4.83 -10.55
CA VAL A 32 -0.35 4.89 -9.63
C VAL A 32 -0.89 4.84 -8.21
N THR A 33 -0.39 3.90 -7.42
CA THR A 33 -0.78 3.73 -6.02
C THR A 33 0.33 3.04 -5.21
N GLY A 34 0.22 3.07 -3.90
CA GLY A 34 1.18 2.42 -3.01
C GLY A 34 1.07 0.89 -3.05
N LYS A 35 2.19 0.21 -2.83
CA LYS A 35 2.24 -1.26 -2.71
C LYS A 35 1.34 -1.78 -1.58
N ASP A 36 1.23 -1.04 -0.48
CA ASP A 36 0.34 -1.32 0.64
C ASP A 36 -1.14 -1.42 0.23
N VAL A 37 -1.58 -0.47 -0.59
CA VAL A 37 -2.93 -0.46 -1.16
C VAL A 37 -3.17 -1.65 -2.07
N LEU A 38 -2.18 -1.99 -2.91
CA LEU A 38 -2.25 -3.17 -3.80
C LEU A 38 -2.29 -4.48 -3.02
N MET A 39 -1.51 -4.59 -1.95
CA MET A 39 -1.50 -5.77 -1.08
C MET A 39 -2.85 -5.94 -0.37
N GLU A 40 -3.48 -4.86 0.07
CA GLU A 40 -4.81 -4.90 0.67
C GLU A 40 -5.88 -5.28 -0.35
N HIS A 41 -5.80 -4.74 -1.58
CA HIS A 41 -6.72 -5.03 -2.68
C HIS A 41 -6.63 -6.48 -3.16
N GLY A 42 -5.42 -7.06 -3.18
CA GLY A 42 -5.14 -8.41 -3.66
C GLY A 42 -4.67 -8.50 -5.11
N GLY A 43 -4.79 -7.43 -5.89
CA GLY A 43 -4.22 -7.32 -7.24
C GLY A 43 -4.99 -8.02 -8.37
N ASP A 44 -6.16 -8.56 -8.11
CA ASP A 44 -6.97 -9.23 -9.13
C ASP A 44 -7.30 -8.30 -10.30
N GLY A 45 -7.14 -8.80 -11.54
CA GLY A 45 -7.42 -8.03 -12.74
C GLY A 45 -6.38 -6.98 -13.11
N LEU A 46 -5.28 -6.89 -12.36
CA LEU A 46 -4.21 -5.90 -12.53
C LEU A 46 -2.89 -6.53 -12.96
N TYR A 47 -2.11 -5.78 -13.75
CA TYR A 47 -0.67 -5.94 -13.89
C TYR A 47 0.04 -4.86 -13.09
N GLU A 48 1.17 -5.20 -12.48
CA GLU A 48 2.06 -4.27 -11.77
C GLU A 48 3.43 -4.26 -12.47
N PRO A 49 3.57 -3.55 -13.62
CA PRO A 49 4.77 -3.64 -14.45
C PRO A 49 5.97 -2.88 -13.89
N LEU A 50 5.78 -1.91 -13.00
CA LEU A 50 6.84 -0.99 -12.61
C LEU A 50 6.74 -0.56 -11.15
N ASP A 51 7.86 -0.73 -10.42
CA ASP A 51 8.13 -0.03 -9.17
C ASP A 51 8.67 1.37 -9.50
N LEU A 52 7.95 2.40 -9.11
CA LEU A 52 8.33 3.78 -9.37
C LEU A 52 9.43 4.28 -8.43
N ASN A 53 9.78 3.51 -7.41
CA ASN A 53 10.81 3.80 -6.43
C ASN A 53 10.68 5.20 -5.77
N ILE A 54 9.45 5.64 -5.54
CA ILE A 54 9.11 6.89 -4.86
C ILE A 54 8.16 6.62 -3.70
N SER A 55 8.01 7.59 -2.80
CA SER A 55 7.19 7.48 -1.58
C SER A 55 7.53 6.22 -0.78
N ARG A 56 8.83 5.98 -0.60
CA ARG A 56 9.33 4.77 0.06
C ARG A 56 9.05 4.84 1.56
N CYS A 57 8.48 3.78 2.09
CA CYS A 57 8.21 3.60 3.51
C CYS A 57 8.20 2.11 3.84
N ARG A 58 7.87 1.78 5.08
CA ARG A 58 7.79 0.40 5.56
C ARG A 58 6.40 0.12 6.07
N LEU A 59 5.88 -1.06 5.79
CA LEU A 59 4.70 -1.58 6.45
C LEU A 59 5.17 -2.45 7.61
N MET A 60 4.76 -2.11 8.82
CA MET A 60 5.27 -2.74 10.03
C MET A 60 4.15 -3.05 11.01
N THR A 61 4.40 -4.01 11.89
CA THR A 61 3.67 -4.11 13.15
C THR A 61 4.29 -3.16 14.15
N ALA A 62 3.50 -2.63 15.06
CA ALA A 62 3.96 -1.78 16.15
C ALA A 62 3.08 -1.96 17.39
N GLY A 63 3.63 -1.66 18.55
CA GLY A 63 2.92 -1.75 19.81
C GLY A 63 3.59 -0.90 20.89
N LYS A 64 3.09 -0.97 22.14
CA LYS A 64 3.64 -0.21 23.24
C LYS A 64 5.09 -0.58 23.50
N LYS A 65 5.90 0.43 23.74
CA LYS A 65 7.33 0.28 24.01
C LYS A 65 7.55 -0.56 25.27
N GLY A 66 8.43 -1.57 25.15
CA GLY A 66 8.78 -2.47 26.27
C GLY A 66 7.74 -3.55 26.58
N GLU A 67 6.59 -3.57 25.89
CA GLU A 67 5.62 -4.66 26.02
C GLU A 67 5.85 -5.71 24.91
N GLN A 68 5.87 -6.99 25.31
CA GLN A 68 5.91 -8.09 24.35
C GLN A 68 4.50 -8.42 23.86
N PRO A 69 4.34 -8.79 22.57
CA PRO A 69 3.04 -9.27 22.08
C PRO A 69 2.64 -10.52 22.86
N SER A 70 1.35 -10.65 23.15
CA SER A 70 0.80 -11.84 23.79
C SER A 70 1.12 -13.10 22.98
N ALA A 71 1.51 -14.17 23.65
CA ALA A 71 1.74 -15.46 23.01
C ALA A 71 0.44 -16.13 22.50
N GLY A 72 -0.72 -15.63 22.90
CA GLY A 72 -2.03 -16.14 22.51
C GLY A 72 -2.68 -15.34 21.38
N ARG A 73 -4.00 -15.27 21.44
CA ARG A 73 -4.83 -14.46 20.54
C ARG A 73 -4.59 -12.97 20.79
N ILE A 74 -4.27 -12.23 19.76
CA ILE A 74 -3.98 -10.80 19.82
C ILE A 74 -5.03 -9.97 19.09
N ARG A 75 -5.24 -8.74 19.52
CA ARG A 75 -6.08 -7.74 18.86
C ARG A 75 -5.19 -6.81 18.05
N VAL A 76 -5.49 -6.67 16.77
CA VAL A 76 -4.68 -5.88 15.83
C VAL A 76 -5.55 -4.82 15.17
N ALA A 77 -5.22 -3.55 15.36
CA ALA A 77 -5.91 -2.44 14.72
C ALA A 77 -5.17 -2.03 13.44
N THR A 78 -5.92 -1.88 12.35
CA THR A 78 -5.34 -1.52 11.05
C THR A 78 -6.41 -1.07 10.06
N LYS A 79 -6.01 -0.28 9.07
CA LYS A 79 -6.80 -0.06 7.85
C LYS A 79 -6.61 -1.17 6.82
N PHE A 80 -5.55 -1.98 6.93
CA PHE A 80 -5.16 -3.04 6.01
C PHE A 80 -5.65 -4.42 6.51
N VAL A 81 -6.97 -4.59 6.56
CA VAL A 81 -7.61 -5.76 7.19
C VAL A 81 -7.25 -7.07 6.51
N ASN A 82 -7.32 -7.12 5.18
CA ASN A 82 -7.05 -8.35 4.41
C ASN A 82 -5.56 -8.71 4.46
N LEU A 83 -4.71 -7.72 4.34
CA LEU A 83 -3.26 -7.88 4.44
C LEU A 83 -2.87 -8.40 5.83
N ALA A 84 -3.39 -7.79 6.89
CA ALA A 84 -3.10 -8.20 8.26
C ALA A 84 -3.56 -9.64 8.53
N ARG A 85 -4.78 -10.01 8.09
CA ARG A 85 -5.25 -11.41 8.21
C ARG A 85 -4.29 -12.39 7.57
N ARG A 86 -3.84 -12.13 6.34
CA ARG A 86 -2.88 -13.01 5.64
C ARG A 86 -1.54 -13.08 6.37
N TYR A 87 -1.05 -11.95 6.85
CA TYR A 87 0.22 -11.87 7.55
C TYR A 87 0.23 -12.71 8.82
N TYR A 88 -0.76 -12.54 9.71
CA TYR A 88 -0.82 -13.30 10.96
C TYR A 88 -1.15 -14.78 10.71
N ALA A 89 -2.02 -15.09 9.75
CA ALA A 89 -2.31 -16.48 9.37
C ALA A 89 -1.08 -17.22 8.86
N ALA A 90 -0.24 -16.57 8.05
CA ALA A 90 1.02 -17.14 7.55
C ALA A 90 2.01 -17.47 8.69
N GLN A 91 1.93 -16.78 9.82
CA GLN A 91 2.73 -17.04 11.01
C GLN A 91 2.08 -18.05 11.98
N GLY A 92 0.90 -18.56 11.66
CA GLY A 92 0.13 -19.43 12.57
C GLY A 92 -0.40 -18.71 13.81
N ARG A 93 -0.47 -17.37 13.80
CA ARG A 93 -0.94 -16.55 14.92
C ARG A 93 -2.42 -16.23 14.78
N GLN A 94 -3.16 -16.36 15.87
CA GLN A 94 -4.56 -15.95 15.92
C GLN A 94 -4.65 -14.45 16.21
N ALA A 95 -5.27 -13.69 15.30
CA ALA A 95 -5.45 -12.26 15.43
C ALA A 95 -6.91 -11.84 15.20
N ASP A 96 -7.44 -11.04 16.12
CA ASP A 96 -8.68 -10.32 15.93
C ASP A 96 -8.38 -8.99 15.26
N ILE A 97 -8.79 -8.84 14.01
CA ILE A 97 -8.50 -7.64 13.23
C ILE A 97 -9.62 -6.60 13.44
N ILE A 98 -9.21 -5.44 13.97
CA ILE A 98 -10.09 -4.29 14.22
C ILE A 98 -9.83 -3.26 13.12
N LYS A 99 -10.83 -3.00 12.29
CA LYS A 99 -10.69 -2.01 11.22
C LYS A 99 -10.80 -0.60 11.77
N LEU A 100 -9.76 0.20 11.52
CA LEU A 100 -9.75 1.64 11.73
C LEU A 100 -9.44 2.36 10.42
N TYR A 101 -9.80 3.63 10.33
CA TYR A 101 -9.58 4.45 9.13
C TYR A 101 -8.42 5.44 9.32
N GLY A 102 -8.01 5.72 10.55
CA GLY A 102 -6.91 6.61 10.91
C GLY A 102 -6.63 6.55 12.40
N ALA A 103 -5.63 7.33 12.86
CA ALA A 103 -5.20 7.40 14.26
C ALA A 103 -4.92 6.02 14.88
N MET A 104 -4.23 5.17 14.14
CA MET A 104 -3.93 3.78 14.56
C MET A 104 -3.17 3.74 15.87
N GLU A 105 -2.26 4.71 16.08
CA GLU A 105 -1.41 4.85 17.26
C GLU A 105 -2.20 4.96 18.57
N LEU A 106 -3.44 5.43 18.51
CA LEU A 106 -4.30 5.53 19.70
C LEU A 106 -4.81 4.16 20.17
N ALA A 107 -4.93 3.19 19.29
CA ALA A 107 -5.53 1.90 19.63
C ALA A 107 -4.77 1.15 20.74
N PRO A 108 -3.44 1.01 20.71
CA PRO A 108 -2.71 0.40 21.81
C PRO A 108 -2.75 1.25 23.08
N ILE A 109 -2.69 2.57 22.98
CA ILE A 109 -2.69 3.49 24.12
C ILE A 109 -3.98 3.34 24.91
N LEU A 110 -5.11 3.23 24.22
CA LEU A 110 -6.43 3.08 24.82
C LEU A 110 -6.81 1.62 25.11
N ASN A 111 -5.87 0.68 24.96
CA ASN A 111 -6.09 -0.76 25.14
C ASN A 111 -7.18 -1.34 24.22
N LEU A 112 -7.44 -0.72 23.09
CA LEU A 112 -8.34 -1.23 22.06
C LEU A 112 -7.67 -2.40 21.29
N ALA A 113 -6.37 -2.32 21.08
CA ALA A 113 -5.57 -3.34 20.40
C ALA A 113 -4.23 -3.55 21.10
N ASP A 114 -3.64 -4.72 20.88
CA ASP A 114 -2.32 -5.10 21.43
C ASP A 114 -1.21 -4.71 20.46
N GLU A 115 -1.53 -4.72 19.16
CA GLU A 115 -0.66 -4.28 18.07
C GLU A 115 -1.43 -3.47 17.02
N ILE A 116 -0.69 -2.73 16.22
CA ILE A 116 -1.18 -2.12 14.99
C ILE A 116 -0.38 -2.61 13.80
N VAL A 117 -0.99 -2.57 12.62
CA VAL A 117 -0.30 -2.70 11.33
C VAL A 117 -0.49 -1.40 10.58
N ASP A 118 0.59 -0.68 10.35
CA ASP A 118 0.53 0.62 9.69
C ASP A 118 1.82 0.93 8.93
N ILE A 119 1.76 1.98 8.13
CA ILE A 119 2.90 2.55 7.41
C ILE A 119 3.79 3.30 8.38
N VAL A 120 5.08 3.02 8.31
CA VAL A 120 6.12 3.68 9.10
C VAL A 120 7.15 4.27 8.13
N ASP A 121 7.26 5.58 8.11
CA ASP A 121 8.32 6.29 7.41
C ASP A 121 9.52 6.47 8.34
N THR A 122 9.55 7.54 9.14
CA THR A 122 10.64 7.82 10.10
C THR A 122 10.45 7.12 11.45
N GLY A 123 9.22 6.75 11.80
CA GLY A 123 8.85 6.22 13.11
C GLY A 123 8.61 7.29 14.19
N ASN A 124 8.70 8.57 13.84
CA ASN A 124 8.53 9.65 14.79
C ASN A 124 7.13 9.68 15.43
N THR A 125 6.09 9.40 14.65
CA THR A 125 4.71 9.35 15.15
C THR A 125 4.54 8.24 16.19
N LEU A 126 5.09 7.06 15.92
CA LEU A 126 5.06 5.95 16.88
C LEU A 126 5.78 6.34 18.17
N LYS A 127 7.00 6.85 18.06
CA LYS A 127 7.82 7.25 19.21
C LYS A 127 7.14 8.34 20.04
N ALA A 128 6.53 9.34 19.40
CA ALA A 128 5.81 10.42 20.08
C ALA A 128 4.61 9.92 20.89
N ASN A 129 4.05 8.76 20.53
CA ASN A 129 2.92 8.12 21.21
C ASN A 129 3.33 6.94 22.12
N GLY A 130 4.62 6.79 22.43
CA GLY A 130 5.11 5.70 23.28
C GLY A 130 5.03 4.32 22.66
N LEU A 131 4.96 4.26 21.34
CA LEU A 131 4.97 3.02 20.57
C LEU A 131 6.34 2.78 19.94
N GLU A 132 6.59 1.52 19.58
CA GLU A 132 7.78 1.13 18.83
C GLU A 132 7.41 0.17 17.70
N PRO A 133 8.11 0.24 16.56
CA PRO A 133 7.98 -0.75 15.50
C PRO A 133 8.51 -2.10 15.99
N ARG A 134 7.86 -3.18 15.57
CA ARG A 134 8.23 -4.55 15.96
C ARG A 134 8.73 -5.36 14.78
N GLU A 135 7.85 -5.72 13.85
CA GLU A 135 8.17 -6.57 12.72
C GLU A 135 7.97 -5.84 11.39
N LEU A 136 8.92 -6.00 10.48
CA LEU A 136 8.79 -5.53 9.10
C LEU A 136 7.91 -6.53 8.34
N ILE A 137 6.80 -6.04 7.77
CA ILE A 137 5.94 -6.83 6.89
C ILE A 137 6.45 -6.72 5.46
N ASP A 138 6.65 -5.48 4.97
CA ASP A 138 7.17 -5.25 3.62
C ASP A 138 7.74 -3.83 3.47
N HIS A 139 8.59 -3.65 2.45
CA HIS A 139 8.99 -2.34 1.95
C HIS A 139 7.97 -1.83 0.94
N ILE A 140 7.52 -0.60 1.14
CA ILE A 140 6.47 0.02 0.34
C ILE A 140 7.06 1.10 -0.55
N SER A 141 6.59 1.16 -1.79
CA SER A 141 6.83 2.24 -2.74
C SER A 141 5.61 2.40 -3.65
N SER A 142 5.53 3.51 -4.37
CA SER A 142 4.49 3.68 -5.39
C SER A 142 4.72 2.76 -6.57
N ARG A 143 3.64 2.19 -7.09
CA ARG A 143 3.64 1.24 -8.21
C ARG A 143 2.76 1.74 -9.34
N LEU A 144 3.18 1.44 -10.57
CA LEU A 144 2.33 1.56 -11.74
C LEU A 144 1.54 0.26 -11.88
N VAL A 145 0.22 0.37 -12.05
CA VAL A 145 -0.67 -0.74 -12.35
C VAL A 145 -1.43 -0.51 -13.63
N VAL A 146 -1.78 -1.59 -14.31
CA VAL A 146 -2.46 -1.57 -15.61
C VAL A 146 -3.62 -2.56 -15.59
N ASN A 147 -4.75 -2.14 -16.13
CA ASN A 147 -5.89 -3.02 -16.38
C ASN A 147 -5.50 -4.11 -17.39
N ARG A 148 -5.79 -5.37 -17.07
CA ARG A 148 -5.41 -6.51 -17.93
C ARG A 148 -6.02 -6.45 -19.32
N ALA A 149 -7.29 -6.07 -19.43
CA ALA A 149 -7.97 -5.95 -20.72
C ALA A 149 -7.40 -4.78 -21.53
N SER A 150 -7.19 -3.62 -20.89
CA SER A 150 -6.56 -2.46 -21.53
C SER A 150 -5.16 -2.78 -22.04
N MET A 151 -4.36 -3.53 -21.28
CA MET A 151 -3.02 -3.94 -21.72
C MET A 151 -3.06 -4.77 -23.00
N LYS A 152 -4.06 -5.62 -23.18
CA LYS A 152 -4.25 -6.39 -24.42
C LYS A 152 -4.79 -5.53 -25.58
N MET A 153 -5.80 -4.71 -25.31
CA MET A 153 -6.52 -3.96 -26.33
C MET A 153 -5.80 -2.69 -26.78
N LYS A 154 -5.05 -2.06 -25.88
CA LYS A 154 -4.38 -0.76 -26.07
C LYS A 154 -2.86 -0.86 -25.90
N HIS A 155 -2.27 -2.02 -26.14
CA HIS A 155 -0.85 -2.28 -25.93
C HIS A 155 0.05 -1.23 -26.60
N GLY A 156 -0.23 -0.86 -27.84
CA GLY A 156 0.55 0.12 -28.60
C GLY A 156 0.52 1.55 -28.01
N GLN A 157 -0.48 1.86 -27.19
CA GLN A 157 -0.60 3.16 -26.50
C GLN A 157 -0.04 3.08 -25.08
N ILE A 158 -0.23 1.97 -24.39
CA ILE A 158 0.16 1.78 -22.99
C ILE A 158 1.65 1.50 -22.84
N ASN A 159 2.20 0.62 -23.69
CA ASN A 159 3.61 0.22 -23.57
C ASN A 159 4.60 1.40 -23.68
N PRO A 160 4.45 2.37 -24.58
CA PRO A 160 5.30 3.55 -24.60
C PRO A 160 5.25 4.40 -23.31
N ILE A 161 4.11 4.42 -22.63
CA ILE A 161 3.97 5.13 -21.34
C ILE A 161 4.78 4.39 -20.27
N ILE A 162 4.67 3.07 -20.21
CA ILE A 162 5.44 2.25 -19.26
C ILE A 162 6.94 2.42 -19.50
N GLU A 163 7.39 2.37 -20.75
CA GLU A 163 8.81 2.55 -21.14
C GLU A 163 9.35 3.93 -20.73
N LYS A 164 8.59 5.00 -21.00
CA LYS A 164 8.98 6.35 -20.59
C LYS A 164 9.09 6.50 -19.07
N MET A 165 8.15 5.91 -18.32
CA MET A 165 8.17 5.92 -16.87
C MET A 165 9.35 5.09 -16.33
N SER A 166 9.62 3.93 -16.91
CA SER A 166 10.77 3.09 -16.55
C SER A 166 12.08 3.83 -16.75
N ALA A 167 12.28 4.46 -17.91
CA ALA A 167 13.46 5.27 -18.17
C ALA A 167 13.62 6.46 -17.20
N ALA A 168 12.50 7.06 -16.78
CA ALA A 168 12.53 8.12 -15.78
C ALA A 168 12.95 7.63 -14.39
N VAL A 169 12.53 6.42 -14.01
CA VAL A 169 12.95 5.78 -12.75
C VAL A 169 14.45 5.47 -12.78
N GLU A 170 14.97 4.92 -13.87
CA GLU A 170 16.39 4.61 -14.04
C GLU A 170 17.26 5.86 -13.91
N ARG A 171 16.94 6.93 -14.65
CA ARG A 171 17.67 8.21 -14.55
C ARG A 171 17.73 8.78 -13.14
N ARG A 172 16.69 8.52 -12.32
CA ARG A 172 16.65 8.99 -10.93
C ARG A 172 17.52 8.14 -9.99
N ARG A 173 17.82 6.89 -10.35
CA ARG A 173 18.74 6.02 -9.59
C ARG A 173 20.20 6.42 -9.78
N ASP A 174 20.52 6.98 -10.94
CA ASP A 174 21.87 7.36 -11.34
C ASP A 174 22.24 8.79 -10.92
N SER A 175 21.31 9.56 -10.37
CA SER A 175 21.47 10.91 -9.87
C SER A 175 21.47 10.98 -8.34
#